data_65f10a6409936ddc7c509949d3f09818
#
_entry.id   65f10a6409936ddc7c509949d3f09818
#
_cell.length_a   1.000
_cell.length_b   1.000
_cell.length_c   1.000
_cell.angle_alpha   90.00
_cell.angle_beta   90.00
_cell.angle_gamma   90.00
#
_symmetry.space_group_name_H-M   'P 1'
#
loop_
_entity.id
_entity.type
_entity.pdbx_description
1 polymer ?
#
loop_
_entity_poly.entity_id
_entity_poly.type
_entity_poly.pdbx_seq_one_letter_code
_entity_poly.pdbx_strand_id
1 'polypeptide(L)'
;MIDTMKQKNQSQIIYINSIMKNPSLCDGIGYRTVLFLQGCDLHCTGCHNQEAWDISKGIRLTVAELADALREKCINKELTISGGEPLLQVDAVDELITLLSDFDICLYTGHDISEVPPKILDKIHYLKYGPYIEELKTTTTPFVGSINQ
;
A
#
# COMPACT_ATOMS: atom_id res chain seq x y z
N MET A 1 -11.62 -6.33 -27.22
CA MET A 1 -12.66 -6.62 -26.21
C MET A 1 -12.47 -7.98 -25.54
N ILE A 2 -12.24 -9.05 -26.28
CA ILE A 2 -12.01 -10.40 -25.71
C ILE A 2 -10.74 -10.43 -24.84
N ASP A 3 -9.68 -9.71 -25.22
CA ASP A 3 -8.42 -9.67 -24.47
C ASP A 3 -8.54 -8.95 -23.13
N THR A 4 -9.38 -7.91 -23.05
CA THR A 4 -9.62 -7.17 -21.81
C THR A 4 -10.36 -8.02 -20.76
N MET A 5 -11.31 -8.85 -21.21
CA MET A 5 -12.01 -9.79 -20.32
C MET A 5 -11.12 -10.95 -19.87
N LYS A 6 -10.26 -11.48 -20.75
CA LYS A 6 -9.27 -12.48 -20.39
C LYS A 6 -8.24 -11.94 -19.38
N GLN A 7 -7.80 -10.70 -19.55
CA GLN A 7 -6.89 -10.02 -18.61
C GLN A 7 -7.53 -9.85 -17.24
N LYS A 8 -8.82 -9.46 -17.17
CA LYS A 8 -9.56 -9.35 -15.90
C LYS A 8 -9.70 -10.70 -15.20
N ASN A 9 -9.92 -11.78 -15.95
CA ASN A 9 -10.03 -13.13 -15.39
C ASN A 9 -8.68 -13.72 -14.94
N GLN A 10 -7.55 -13.15 -15.37
CA GLN A 10 -6.19 -13.58 -15.00
C GLN A 10 -5.56 -12.66 -13.95
N SER A 11 -6.27 -11.63 -13.50
CA SER A 11 -5.78 -10.71 -12.48
C SER A 11 -5.58 -11.42 -11.15
N GLN A 12 -4.48 -11.10 -10.47
CA GLN A 12 -4.17 -11.66 -9.17
C GLN A 12 -5.20 -11.23 -8.13
N ILE A 13 -5.28 -12.00 -7.05
CA ILE A 13 -6.09 -11.68 -5.89
C ILE A 13 -5.27 -10.80 -4.94
N ILE A 14 -5.91 -9.82 -4.36
CA ILE A 14 -5.35 -8.95 -3.33
C ILE A 14 -6.33 -8.85 -2.16
N TYR A 15 -5.79 -8.80 -0.95
CA TYR A 15 -6.57 -8.65 0.26
C TYR A 15 -6.35 -7.26 0.83
N ILE A 16 -7.44 -6.50 0.97
CA ILE A 16 -7.39 -5.14 1.52
C ILE A 16 -8.12 -5.05 2.86
N ASN A 17 -7.69 -4.10 3.69
CA ASN A 17 -8.42 -3.69 4.88
C ASN A 17 -9.49 -2.66 4.49
N SER A 18 -9.06 -1.57 3.90
CA SER A 18 -9.94 -0.46 3.53
C SER A 18 -9.25 0.51 2.58
N ILE A 19 -10.06 1.35 1.96
CA ILE A 19 -9.60 2.56 1.29
C ILE A 19 -10.08 3.73 2.14
N MET A 20 -9.19 4.65 2.49
CA MET A 20 -9.51 5.81 3.29
C MET A 20 -10.64 6.62 2.65
N LYS A 21 -11.65 7.00 3.46
CA LYS A 21 -12.84 7.68 2.95
C LYS A 21 -12.55 9.10 2.44
N ASN A 22 -11.65 9.81 3.12
CA ASN A 22 -11.20 11.14 2.73
C ASN A 22 -9.68 11.15 2.54
N PRO A 23 -9.15 11.91 1.58
CA PRO A 23 -7.71 12.02 1.39
C PRO A 23 -6.98 12.57 2.60
N SER A 24 -5.73 12.18 2.76
CA SER A 24 -4.87 12.51 3.89
C SER A 24 -3.75 13.45 3.48
N LEU A 25 -3.42 14.40 4.37
CA LEU A 25 -2.22 15.23 4.30
C LEU A 25 -1.05 14.65 5.10
N CYS A 26 -1.28 13.56 5.83
CA CYS A 26 -0.32 13.00 6.81
C CYS A 26 0.36 11.71 6.32
N ASP A 27 -0.01 11.20 5.16
CA ASP A 27 0.45 9.89 4.66
C ASP A 27 1.25 10.02 3.38
N GLY A 28 2.25 10.88 3.39
CA GLY A 28 3.12 11.17 2.27
C GLY A 28 2.93 12.60 1.76
N ILE A 29 3.78 12.98 0.81
CA ILE A 29 3.76 14.32 0.23
C ILE A 29 2.53 14.46 -0.67
N GLY A 30 1.74 15.51 -0.47
CA GLY A 30 0.53 15.82 -1.22
C GLY A 30 -0.75 15.52 -0.44
N TYR A 31 -1.85 15.46 -1.17
CA TYR A 31 -3.19 15.18 -0.63
C TYR A 31 -3.63 13.81 -1.15
N ARG A 32 -3.39 12.77 -0.35
CA ARG A 32 -3.33 11.40 -0.83
C ARG A 32 -4.50 10.54 -0.37
N THR A 33 -5.03 9.73 -1.29
CA THR A 33 -5.88 8.59 -0.92
C THR A 33 -4.98 7.50 -0.34
N VAL A 34 -5.40 6.87 0.74
CA VAL A 34 -4.64 5.80 1.39
C VAL A 34 -5.36 4.48 1.21
N LEU A 35 -4.66 3.51 0.64
CA LEU A 35 -5.06 2.12 0.56
C LEU A 35 -4.40 1.35 1.70
N PHE A 36 -5.22 0.74 2.56
CA PHE A 36 -4.74 -0.14 3.63
C PHE A 36 -4.90 -1.59 3.18
N LEU A 37 -3.78 -2.28 3.00
CA LEU A 37 -3.77 -3.70 2.71
C LEU A 37 -3.96 -4.52 3.99
N GLN A 38 -4.42 -5.76 3.83
CA GLN A 38 -4.57 -6.70 4.93
C GLN A 38 -3.45 -7.72 4.90
N GLY A 39 -2.96 -8.12 6.07
CA GLY A 39 -1.88 -9.08 6.25
C GLY A 39 -0.56 -8.41 6.59
N CYS A 40 0.04 -8.86 7.69
CA CYS A 40 1.36 -8.41 8.14
C CYS A 40 2.03 -9.52 8.93
N ASP A 41 3.27 -9.85 8.58
CA ASP A 41 4.11 -10.83 9.26
C ASP A 41 5.17 -10.19 10.17
N LEU A 42 5.28 -8.87 10.18
CA LEU A 42 6.27 -8.15 10.98
C LEU A 42 5.88 -8.03 12.46
N HIS A 43 4.58 -7.84 12.73
CA HIS A 43 4.00 -7.75 14.07
C HIS A 43 4.78 -6.82 15.02
N CYS A 44 5.08 -5.59 14.57
CA CYS A 44 5.83 -4.61 15.35
C CYS A 44 5.13 -4.29 16.67
N THR A 45 5.89 -4.29 17.78
CA THR A 45 5.38 -3.89 19.08
C THR A 45 4.90 -2.43 19.04
N GLY A 46 3.70 -2.18 19.54
CA GLY A 46 3.09 -0.85 19.52
C GLY A 46 2.51 -0.43 18.17
N CYS A 47 2.42 -1.35 17.21
CA CYS A 47 1.81 -1.09 15.91
C CYS A 47 0.39 -0.55 16.06
N HIS A 48 0.06 0.55 15.36
CA HIS A 48 -1.26 1.19 15.41
C HIS A 48 -2.31 0.51 14.54
N ASN A 49 -1.93 -0.51 13.75
CA ASN A 49 -2.77 -1.13 12.73
C ASN A 49 -2.84 -2.66 12.89
N GLN A 50 -2.96 -3.14 14.13
CA GLN A 50 -2.92 -4.58 14.46
C GLN A 50 -4.09 -5.36 13.85
N GLU A 51 -5.24 -4.72 13.61
CA GLU A 51 -6.37 -5.34 12.92
C GLU A 51 -6.05 -5.71 11.47
N ALA A 52 -4.98 -5.17 10.89
CA ALA A 52 -4.53 -5.50 9.55
C ALA A 52 -3.58 -6.72 9.49
N TRP A 53 -3.25 -7.35 10.62
CA TRP A 53 -2.27 -8.45 10.66
C TRP A 53 -2.77 -9.75 10.03
N ASP A 54 -4.03 -10.11 10.26
CA ASP A 54 -4.60 -11.36 9.77
C ASP A 54 -5.17 -11.19 8.35
N ILE A 55 -4.47 -11.73 7.37
CA ILE A 55 -4.86 -11.62 5.96
C ILE A 55 -6.24 -12.23 5.67
N SER A 56 -6.63 -13.26 6.41
CA SER A 56 -7.92 -13.94 6.23
C SER A 56 -9.13 -13.06 6.56
N LYS A 57 -8.91 -11.98 7.30
CA LYS A 57 -9.96 -10.99 7.64
C LYS A 57 -10.10 -9.89 6.61
N GLY A 58 -9.29 -9.90 5.58
CA GLY A 58 -9.31 -8.88 4.53
C GLY A 58 -10.46 -9.06 3.55
N ILE A 59 -10.74 -7.99 2.83
CA ILE A 59 -11.66 -8.00 1.70
C ILE A 59 -10.91 -8.55 0.50
N ARG A 60 -11.43 -9.62 -0.09
CA ARG A 60 -10.84 -10.29 -1.25
C ARG A 60 -11.31 -9.63 -2.54
N LEU A 61 -10.39 -9.11 -3.32
CA LEU A 61 -10.65 -8.50 -4.62
C LEU A 61 -9.65 -9.02 -5.65
N THR A 62 -10.01 -8.90 -6.94
CA THR A 62 -8.97 -8.93 -7.97
C THR A 62 -8.25 -7.58 -8.00
N VAL A 63 -6.99 -7.59 -8.42
CA VAL A 63 -6.22 -6.35 -8.59
C VAL A 63 -6.91 -5.40 -9.58
N ALA A 64 -7.50 -5.95 -10.65
CA ALA A 64 -8.24 -5.16 -11.63
C ALA A 64 -9.46 -4.45 -11.01
N GLU A 65 -10.23 -5.14 -10.17
CA GLU A 65 -11.36 -4.55 -9.44
C GLU A 65 -10.90 -3.43 -8.51
N LEU A 66 -9.79 -3.65 -7.80
CA LEU A 66 -9.22 -2.65 -6.91
C LEU A 66 -8.73 -1.42 -7.69
N ALA A 67 -8.06 -1.62 -8.82
CA ALA A 67 -7.60 -0.52 -9.67
C ALA A 67 -8.79 0.33 -10.16
N ASP A 68 -9.88 -0.29 -10.58
CA ASP A 68 -11.09 0.42 -10.99
C ASP A 68 -11.68 1.25 -9.84
N ALA A 69 -11.75 0.67 -8.64
CA ALA A 69 -12.24 1.37 -7.45
C ALA A 69 -11.36 2.57 -7.07
N LEU A 70 -10.04 2.42 -7.17
CA LEU A 70 -9.10 3.50 -6.88
C LEU A 70 -9.18 4.62 -7.91
N ARG A 71 -9.42 4.30 -9.18
CA ARG A 71 -9.63 5.33 -10.21
C ARG A 71 -10.86 6.17 -9.95
N GLU A 72 -11.93 5.59 -9.41
CA GLU A 72 -13.12 6.33 -9.02
C GLU A 72 -12.90 7.20 -7.78
N LYS A 73 -12.18 6.70 -6.78
CA LYS A 73 -12.03 7.35 -5.48
C LYS A 73 -10.87 8.34 -5.43
N CYS A 74 -9.78 8.05 -6.13
CA CYS A 74 -8.54 8.83 -6.11
C CYS A 74 -8.48 9.75 -7.32
N ILE A 75 -9.25 10.85 -7.30
CA ILE A 75 -9.44 11.74 -8.45
C ILE A 75 -8.15 12.44 -8.87
N ASN A 76 -7.32 12.84 -7.90
CA ASN A 76 -6.05 13.53 -8.16
C ASN A 76 -4.90 12.57 -8.46
N LYS A 77 -5.13 11.26 -8.45
CA LYS A 77 -4.13 10.22 -8.74
C LYS A 77 -2.91 10.22 -7.81
N GLU A 78 -3.06 10.73 -6.61
CA GLU A 78 -2.05 10.64 -5.54
C GLU A 78 -2.47 9.54 -4.57
N LEU A 79 -1.74 8.41 -4.57
CA LEU A 79 -2.06 7.21 -3.81
C LEU A 79 -0.92 6.82 -2.88
N THR A 80 -1.25 6.54 -1.62
CA THR A 80 -0.34 5.87 -0.69
C THR A 80 -0.83 4.44 -0.44
N ILE A 81 0.06 3.48 -0.58
CA ILE A 81 -0.19 2.07 -0.28
C ILE A 81 0.45 1.76 1.07
N SER A 82 -0.37 1.43 2.03
CA SER A 82 -0.02 1.19 3.43
C SER A 82 -0.78 -0.03 3.95
N GLY A 83 -1.03 -0.11 5.24
CA GLY A 83 -1.84 -1.13 5.88
C GLY A 83 -1.03 -2.05 6.75
N GLY A 84 -1.17 -3.35 6.57
CA GLY A 84 -0.29 -4.37 7.14
C GLY A 84 1.10 -4.25 6.54
N GLU A 85 1.53 -5.24 5.80
CA GLU A 85 2.81 -5.19 5.07
C GLU A 85 2.57 -5.39 3.57
N PRO A 86 2.68 -4.34 2.73
CA PRO A 86 2.44 -4.48 1.28
C PRO A 86 3.33 -5.52 0.59
N LEU A 87 4.57 -5.71 1.05
CA LEU A 87 5.47 -6.70 0.45
C LEU A 87 5.06 -8.16 0.72
N LEU A 88 4.14 -8.40 1.66
CA LEU A 88 3.53 -9.73 1.84
C LEU A 88 2.71 -10.13 0.62
N GLN A 89 2.18 -9.16 -0.12
CA GLN A 89 1.42 -9.35 -1.35
C GLN A 89 2.15 -8.72 -2.54
N VAL A 90 3.45 -8.92 -2.62
CA VAL A 90 4.35 -8.19 -3.53
C VAL A 90 3.93 -8.29 -5.00
N ASP A 91 3.54 -9.46 -5.48
CA ASP A 91 3.16 -9.65 -6.87
C ASP A 91 1.84 -8.94 -7.21
N ALA A 92 0.88 -8.97 -6.29
CA ALA A 92 -0.38 -8.25 -6.45
C ALA A 92 -0.16 -6.73 -6.40
N VAL A 93 0.71 -6.26 -5.53
CA VAL A 93 1.09 -4.83 -5.46
C VAL A 93 1.79 -4.41 -6.74
N ASP A 94 2.69 -5.21 -7.28
CA ASP A 94 3.36 -4.93 -8.56
C ASP A 94 2.35 -4.80 -9.72
N GLU A 95 1.40 -5.72 -9.81
CA GLU A 95 0.33 -5.64 -10.80
C GLU A 95 -0.51 -4.37 -10.62
N LEU A 96 -0.87 -4.03 -9.38
CA LEU A 96 -1.67 -2.84 -9.08
C LEU A 96 -0.97 -1.55 -9.54
N ILE A 97 0.29 -1.36 -9.17
CA ILE A 97 1.03 -0.15 -9.55
C ILE A 97 1.30 -0.09 -11.05
N THR A 98 1.40 -1.24 -11.71
CA THR A 98 1.49 -1.30 -13.17
C THR A 98 0.20 -0.83 -13.84
N LEU A 99 -0.96 -1.26 -13.33
CA LEU A 99 -2.26 -0.79 -13.82
C LEU A 99 -2.51 0.70 -13.52
N LEU A 100 -1.88 1.23 -12.47
CA LEU A 100 -2.00 2.63 -12.05
C LEU A 100 -0.77 3.45 -12.45
N SER A 101 -0.19 3.18 -13.62
CA SER A 101 1.05 3.81 -14.10
C SER A 101 1.00 5.33 -14.21
N ASP A 102 -0.20 5.89 -14.30
CA ASP A 102 -0.46 7.34 -14.33
C ASP A 102 -0.67 7.96 -12.93
N PHE A 103 -0.58 7.15 -11.87
CA PHE A 103 -0.69 7.62 -10.48
C PHE A 103 0.68 7.98 -9.93
N ASP A 104 0.68 8.97 -9.02
CA ASP A 104 1.79 9.22 -8.11
C ASP A 104 1.66 8.25 -6.92
N ILE A 105 2.60 7.32 -6.81
CA ILE A 105 2.55 6.23 -5.83
C ILE A 105 3.55 6.48 -4.70
N CYS A 106 3.06 6.45 -3.48
CA CYS A 106 3.85 6.35 -2.25
C CYS A 106 3.64 4.96 -1.64
N LEU A 107 4.72 4.25 -1.33
CA LEU A 107 4.66 2.93 -0.70
C LEU A 107 5.23 2.99 0.70
N TYR A 108 4.51 2.41 1.66
CA TYR A 108 4.94 2.22 3.04
C TYR A 108 5.26 0.76 3.27
N THR A 109 6.48 0.46 3.71
CA THR A 109 6.90 -0.89 4.11
C THR A 109 7.66 -0.86 5.42
N GLY A 110 7.48 -1.90 6.23
CA GLY A 110 8.28 -2.13 7.42
C GLY A 110 9.61 -2.85 7.12
N HIS A 111 9.80 -3.33 5.90
CA HIS A 111 11.05 -3.94 5.46
C HIS A 111 12.11 -2.88 5.15
N ASP A 112 13.38 -3.30 5.05
CA ASP A 112 14.45 -2.44 4.57
C ASP A 112 14.32 -2.20 3.06
N ILE A 113 14.89 -1.09 2.58
CA ILE A 113 14.85 -0.77 1.14
C ILE A 113 15.50 -1.87 0.29
N SER A 114 16.50 -2.57 0.81
CA SER A 114 17.16 -3.69 0.12
C SER A 114 16.22 -4.87 -0.16
N GLU A 115 15.10 -4.96 0.56
CA GLU A 115 14.09 -6.03 0.40
C GLU A 115 12.98 -5.65 -0.57
N VAL A 116 12.93 -4.38 -1.02
CA VAL A 116 11.94 -3.93 -1.99
C VAL A 116 12.43 -4.31 -3.40
N PRO A 117 11.66 -5.12 -4.15
CA PRO A 117 12.08 -5.52 -5.50
C PRO A 117 12.33 -4.32 -6.42
N PRO A 118 13.38 -4.37 -7.27
CA PRO A 118 13.65 -3.28 -8.23
C PRO A 118 12.46 -2.95 -9.12
N LYS A 119 11.67 -3.94 -9.54
CA LYS A 119 10.46 -3.73 -10.34
C LYS A 119 9.43 -2.82 -9.67
N ILE A 120 9.36 -2.83 -8.35
CA ILE A 120 8.49 -1.94 -7.57
C ILE A 120 9.14 -0.56 -7.43
N LEU A 121 10.42 -0.50 -7.05
CA LEU A 121 11.14 0.76 -6.90
C LEU A 121 11.10 1.62 -8.16
N ASP A 122 11.16 0.99 -9.33
CA ASP A 122 11.15 1.69 -10.62
C ASP A 122 9.80 2.37 -10.94
N LYS A 123 8.73 1.97 -10.27
CA LYS A 123 7.36 2.43 -10.56
C LYS A 123 6.76 3.34 -9.50
N ILE A 124 7.39 3.46 -8.34
CA ILE A 124 6.91 4.31 -7.25
C ILE A 124 7.66 5.64 -7.21
N HIS A 125 7.05 6.64 -6.57
CA HIS A 125 7.57 8.01 -6.50
C HIS A 125 8.15 8.31 -5.12
N TYR A 126 7.59 7.71 -4.06
CA TYR A 126 8.03 7.86 -2.68
C TYR A 126 8.03 6.52 -1.98
N LEU A 127 9.01 6.31 -1.12
CA LEU A 127 9.10 5.11 -0.28
C LEU A 127 9.38 5.50 1.16
N LYS A 128 8.52 5.05 2.07
CA LYS A 128 8.85 4.99 3.50
C LYS A 128 9.20 3.54 3.83
N TYR A 129 10.35 3.31 4.42
CA TYR A 129 10.84 1.97 4.73
C TYR A 129 11.40 1.88 6.15
N GLY A 130 11.54 0.66 6.63
CA GLY A 130 12.03 0.35 7.95
C GLY A 130 10.92 -0.01 8.94
N PRO A 131 11.22 -0.86 9.93
CA PRO A 131 10.23 -1.29 10.91
C PRO A 131 9.85 -0.17 11.86
N TYR A 132 8.61 -0.20 12.36
CA TYR A 132 8.22 0.65 13.47
C TYR A 132 8.90 0.18 14.76
N ILE A 133 9.62 1.07 15.43
CA ILE A 133 10.30 0.81 16.70
C ILE A 133 9.69 1.73 17.76
N GLU A 134 9.01 1.13 18.74
CA GLU A 134 8.26 1.88 19.77
C GLU A 134 9.17 2.81 20.57
N GLU A 135 10.39 2.40 20.90
CA GLU A 135 11.36 3.19 21.65
C GLU A 135 11.85 4.43 20.89
N LEU A 136 11.66 4.43 19.56
CA LEU A 136 12.03 5.53 18.67
C LEU A 136 10.81 6.32 18.17
N LYS A 137 9.64 6.10 18.76
CA LYS A 137 8.40 6.75 18.40
C LYS A 137 8.57 8.28 18.31
N THR A 138 8.01 8.85 17.26
CA THR A 138 7.98 10.31 17.04
C THR A 138 6.58 10.75 16.62
N THR A 139 6.18 11.93 17.04
CA THR A 139 4.95 12.60 16.61
C THR A 139 5.25 13.91 15.86
N THR A 140 6.53 14.26 15.74
CA THR A 140 7.00 15.53 15.16
C THR A 140 7.71 15.36 13.83
N THR A 141 8.24 14.16 13.53
CA THR A 141 8.87 13.87 12.24
C THR A 141 7.77 13.51 11.22
N PRO A 142 7.69 14.23 10.08
CA PRO A 142 6.63 13.99 9.10
C PRO A 142 6.66 12.57 8.54
N PHE A 143 5.47 11.99 8.34
CA PHE A 143 5.19 10.74 7.62
C PHE A 143 5.71 9.45 8.24
N VAL A 144 6.44 9.50 9.33
CA VAL A 144 7.00 8.31 9.98
C VAL A 144 6.45 8.12 11.39
N GLY A 145 6.38 6.86 11.83
CA GLY A 145 5.96 6.52 13.20
C GLY A 145 7.13 6.49 14.18
N SER A 146 8.33 6.20 13.70
CA SER A 146 9.57 6.17 14.47
C SER A 146 10.72 6.79 13.69
N ILE A 147 11.69 7.37 14.39
CA ILE A 147 12.76 8.17 13.79
C ILE A 147 13.74 7.37 12.92
N ASN A 148 13.74 6.04 13.04
CA ASN A 148 14.58 5.15 12.22
C ASN A 148 14.04 4.96 10.79
N GLN A 149 12.80 5.31 10.57
CA GLN A 149 12.18 5.15 9.26
C GLN A 149 12.58 6.24 8.27
#